data_c2f1e4653cfc604c6de7a0419c5537a5
#
_entry.id   c2f1e4653cfc604c6de7a0419c5537a5
#
_cell.length_a   1.000
_cell.length_b   1.000
_cell.length_c   1.000
_cell.angle_alpha   90.00
_cell.angle_beta   90.00
_cell.angle_gamma   90.00
#
_symmetry.space_group_name_H-M   'P 1'
#
loop_
_entity.id
_entity.type
_entity.pdbx_description
1 polymer ?
#
loop_
_entity_poly.entity_id
_entity_poly.type
_entity_poly.pdbx_seq_one_letter_code
_entity_poly.pdbx_strand_id
1 'polypeptide(L)'
;MDYNFRGNHYGPRNLTRKEHKKMSNAGFSAPVNYWGAIDGLTPKSSNDGKTSSVAEAPNEYGDTAAHDVYGEVLAPSTEYAVTDEVDLADIVLGSIHSRTIGSGASAITKKIMLTTVAITTQANNPPTVTISGVEVESGATAKRTYALAGTLTPRSKAQDVCGAFTASANFTQINTNAAVDPHVQTVGGVPVASDASHGRIEVQATMTDPTGNGAITAANAGGFTVTASPAETDPDANYITRAATATKYLIGTEAE
;
A
#
# COMPACT_ATOMS: atom_id res chain seq x y z
N MET A 1 36.09 64.01 11.23
CA MET A 1 35.32 62.92 11.86
C MET A 1 35.27 61.77 10.90
N ASP A 2 36.19 60.85 11.07
CA ASP A 2 36.36 59.70 10.17
C ASP A 2 35.61 58.49 10.76
N TYR A 3 34.57 58.04 10.07
CA TYR A 3 33.90 56.80 10.39
C TYR A 3 34.55 55.63 9.64
N ASN A 4 35.29 54.81 10.38
CA ASN A 4 35.86 53.56 9.88
C ASN A 4 34.81 52.47 9.91
N PHE A 5 34.25 52.07 8.74
CA PHE A 5 33.44 50.87 8.54
C PHE A 5 34.34 49.64 8.38
N ARG A 6 34.46 48.85 9.44
CA ARG A 6 35.08 47.50 9.31
C ARG A 6 34.02 46.53 8.78
N GLY A 7 34.11 46.18 7.52
CA GLY A 7 33.33 45.13 6.92
C GLY A 7 33.81 43.76 7.42
N ASN A 8 32.94 43.01 8.08
CA ASN A 8 33.14 41.61 8.38
C ASN A 8 32.88 40.80 7.10
N HIS A 9 33.96 40.42 6.42
CA HIS A 9 33.90 39.40 5.36
C HIS A 9 33.70 38.01 6.00
N TYR A 10 32.48 37.51 6.02
CA TYR A 10 32.23 36.08 6.15
C TYR A 10 32.55 35.42 4.80
N GLY A 11 33.76 34.91 4.64
CA GLY A 11 34.11 34.03 3.52
C GLY A 11 33.35 32.70 3.63
N PRO A 12 33.04 32.02 2.51
CA PRO A 12 32.38 30.73 2.54
C PRO A 12 33.24 29.72 3.32
N ARG A 13 32.70 29.15 4.39
CA ARG A 13 33.38 28.08 5.12
C ARG A 13 33.48 26.88 4.19
N ASN A 14 34.71 26.56 3.76
CA ASN A 14 35.00 25.31 3.09
C ASN A 14 34.75 24.16 4.08
N LEU A 15 33.62 23.49 3.93
CA LEU A 15 33.32 22.26 4.66
C LEU A 15 34.38 21.22 4.29
N THR A 16 35.07 20.68 5.28
CA THR A 16 36.10 19.68 5.08
C THR A 16 35.49 18.38 4.52
N ARG A 17 36.28 17.62 3.75
CA ARG A 17 35.87 16.33 3.17
C ARG A 17 35.32 15.33 4.22
N LYS A 18 35.70 15.50 5.50
CA LYS A 18 35.17 14.72 6.64
C LYS A 18 33.71 15.09 7.00
N GLU A 19 33.35 16.37 6.87
CA GLU A 19 31.97 16.82 7.15
C GLU A 19 31.02 16.40 6.03
N HIS A 20 31.48 16.43 4.77
CA HIS A 20 30.71 15.87 3.66
C HIS A 20 30.46 14.35 3.82
N LYS A 21 31.48 13.61 4.32
CA LYS A 21 31.31 12.16 4.55
C LYS A 21 30.38 11.84 5.72
N LYS A 22 30.25 12.74 6.70
CA LYS A 22 29.34 12.62 7.83
C LYS A 22 27.89 12.92 7.44
N MET A 23 27.65 13.79 6.46
CA MET A 23 26.33 14.07 5.90
C MET A 23 25.85 12.98 4.92
N SER A 24 26.78 12.29 4.22
CA SER A 24 26.41 11.18 3.33
C SER A 24 26.11 9.87 4.05
N ASN A 25 26.41 9.81 5.36
CA ASN A 25 26.06 8.69 6.25
C ASN A 25 24.89 9.00 7.19
N ALA A 26 24.05 9.98 6.89
CA ALA A 26 22.70 10.01 7.40
C ALA A 26 22.01 8.76 6.83
N GLY A 27 22.12 7.65 7.58
CA GLY A 27 21.71 6.33 7.14
C GLY A 27 20.26 6.40 6.70
N PHE A 28 19.99 5.96 5.48
CA PHE A 28 18.65 5.57 5.11
C PHE A 28 18.26 4.49 6.12
N SER A 29 17.37 4.83 7.04
CA SER A 29 16.78 3.80 7.90
C SER A 29 16.10 2.79 7.00
N ALA A 30 16.33 1.51 7.25
CA ALA A 30 15.61 0.45 6.54
C ALA A 30 14.11 0.74 6.60
N PRO A 31 13.34 0.47 5.52
CA PRO A 31 11.90 0.65 5.53
C PRO A 31 11.28 -0.04 6.74
N VAL A 32 10.33 0.63 7.38
CA VAL A 32 9.61 0.03 8.51
C VAL A 32 8.71 -1.06 7.96
N ASN A 33 8.92 -2.31 8.40
CA ASN A 33 8.04 -3.41 8.04
C ASN A 33 6.91 -3.53 9.08
N TYR A 34 5.73 -3.01 8.75
CA TYR A 34 4.56 -3.02 9.62
C TYR A 34 3.92 -4.41 9.76
N TRP A 35 4.16 -5.30 8.80
CA TRP A 35 3.43 -6.56 8.64
C TRP A 35 4.21 -7.80 9.10
N GLY A 36 5.44 -7.60 9.59
CA GLY A 36 6.35 -8.70 9.90
C GLY A 36 7.07 -9.24 8.66
N ALA A 37 7.79 -10.34 8.84
CA ALA A 37 8.40 -11.03 7.70
C ALA A 37 7.30 -11.80 6.93
N ILE A 38 7.27 -11.60 5.63
CA ILE A 38 6.43 -12.37 4.70
C ILE A 38 7.41 -13.03 3.73
N ASP A 39 7.36 -14.34 3.67
CA ASP A 39 8.28 -15.11 2.83
C ASP A 39 8.16 -14.69 1.36
N GLY A 40 9.30 -14.52 0.71
CA GLY A 40 9.38 -14.05 -0.68
C GLY A 40 9.22 -12.54 -0.88
N LEU A 41 8.93 -11.74 0.18
CA LEU A 41 8.78 -10.29 0.10
C LEU A 41 9.92 -9.55 0.82
N THR A 42 10.52 -8.58 0.12
CA THR A 42 11.54 -7.68 0.69
C THR A 42 11.02 -6.23 0.67
N PRO A 43 10.94 -5.53 1.83
CA PRO A 43 10.48 -4.15 1.88
C PRO A 43 11.37 -3.22 1.06
N LYS A 44 10.78 -2.39 0.20
CA LYS A 44 11.44 -1.36 -0.60
C LYS A 44 11.25 0.02 -0.02
N SER A 45 10.02 0.34 0.36
CA SER A 45 9.65 1.62 0.92
C SER A 45 8.49 1.47 1.90
N SER A 46 8.39 2.39 2.85
CA SER A 46 7.27 2.46 3.78
C SER A 46 6.86 3.90 4.02
N ASN A 47 5.56 4.08 4.27
CA ASN A 47 4.96 5.35 4.64
C ASN A 47 4.05 5.11 5.86
N ASP A 48 4.16 5.95 6.88
CA ASP A 48 3.35 5.87 8.09
C ASP A 48 1.91 6.33 7.87
N GLY A 49 1.67 7.17 6.86
CA GLY A 49 0.34 7.66 6.50
C GLY A 49 -0.39 8.34 7.66
N LYS A 50 0.33 9.13 8.47
CA LYS A 50 -0.25 9.78 9.66
C LYS A 50 -1.35 10.75 9.30
N THR A 51 -2.49 10.60 9.94
CA THR A 51 -3.60 11.56 9.87
C THR A 51 -3.90 12.08 11.27
N SER A 52 -4.08 13.38 11.38
CA SER A 52 -4.47 14.03 12.64
C SER A 52 -5.73 14.85 12.42
N SER A 53 -6.56 14.96 13.46
CA SER A 53 -7.72 15.84 13.47
C SER A 53 -7.32 17.18 14.09
N VAL A 54 -7.78 18.27 13.50
CA VAL A 54 -7.58 19.62 14.01
C VAL A 54 -8.93 20.12 14.52
N ALA A 55 -8.96 20.55 15.78
CA ALA A 55 -10.08 21.29 16.32
C ALA A 55 -9.74 22.78 16.34
N GLU A 56 -10.59 23.59 15.74
CA GLU A 56 -10.45 25.03 15.73
C GLU A 56 -11.58 25.65 16.56
N ALA A 57 -11.24 26.61 17.44
CA ALA A 57 -12.21 27.41 18.17
C ALA A 57 -12.14 28.83 17.64
N PRO A 58 -13.19 29.35 16.97
CA PRO A 58 -13.24 30.74 16.55
C PRO A 58 -13.47 31.67 17.74
N ASN A 59 -12.92 32.87 17.64
CA ASN A 59 -13.25 33.97 18.56
C ASN A 59 -14.60 34.62 18.17
N GLU A 60 -15.01 35.64 18.91
CA GLU A 60 -16.25 36.37 18.64
C GLU A 60 -16.28 37.09 17.27
N TYR A 61 -15.14 37.25 16.61
CA TYR A 61 -15.00 37.89 15.30
C TYR A 61 -14.92 36.86 14.16
N GLY A 62 -14.93 35.56 14.49
CA GLY A 62 -14.81 34.47 13.49
C GLY A 62 -13.39 34.08 13.13
N ASP A 63 -12.37 34.70 13.74
CA ASP A 63 -10.98 34.30 13.55
C ASP A 63 -10.65 33.10 14.43
N THR A 64 -9.73 32.24 13.99
CA THR A 64 -9.25 31.09 14.77
C THR A 64 -8.50 31.59 16.00
N ALA A 65 -9.13 31.51 17.17
CA ALA A 65 -8.56 31.91 18.45
C ALA A 65 -7.69 30.84 19.09
N ALA A 66 -8.02 29.57 18.84
CA ALA A 66 -7.25 28.43 19.32
C ALA A 66 -7.38 27.30 18.31
N HIS A 67 -6.34 26.52 18.17
CA HIS A 67 -6.36 25.24 17.47
C HIS A 67 -5.64 24.19 18.30
N ASP A 68 -6.14 22.97 18.25
CA ASP A 68 -5.51 21.80 18.86
C ASP A 68 -5.45 20.68 17.83
N VAL A 69 -4.31 20.00 17.79
CA VAL A 69 -4.10 18.84 16.93
C VAL A 69 -4.18 17.60 17.80
N TYR A 70 -5.20 16.80 17.57
CA TYR A 70 -5.44 15.60 18.36
C TYR A 70 -5.65 14.38 17.48
N GLY A 71 -5.42 13.23 18.08
CA GLY A 71 -5.75 11.95 17.47
C GLY A 71 -4.91 11.63 16.25
N GLU A 72 -3.61 11.44 16.45
CA GLU A 72 -2.76 10.90 15.38
C GLU A 72 -3.07 9.42 15.17
N VAL A 73 -3.71 9.10 14.03
CA VAL A 73 -4.00 7.73 13.59
C VAL A 73 -3.06 7.36 12.46
N LEU A 74 -2.46 6.18 12.54
CA LEU A 74 -1.60 5.66 11.48
C LEU A 74 -2.41 4.96 10.40
N ALA A 75 -2.06 5.23 9.13
CA ALA A 75 -2.52 4.49 7.97
C ALA A 75 -1.30 4.01 7.17
N PRO A 76 -0.51 3.07 7.72
CA PRO A 76 0.76 2.69 7.16
C PRO A 76 0.61 1.93 5.86
N SER A 77 1.58 2.12 4.98
CA SER A 77 1.72 1.39 3.72
C SER A 77 3.18 0.98 3.53
N THR A 78 3.38 -0.23 3.05
CA THR A 78 4.71 -0.76 2.71
C THR A 78 4.69 -1.35 1.31
N GLU A 79 5.60 -0.90 0.46
CA GLU A 79 5.85 -1.50 -0.85
C GLU A 79 6.95 -2.54 -0.73
N TYR A 80 6.74 -3.70 -1.34
CA TYR A 80 7.66 -4.82 -1.37
C TYR A 80 8.11 -5.15 -2.79
N ALA A 81 9.36 -5.58 -2.91
CA ALA A 81 9.83 -6.35 -4.05
C ALA A 81 9.54 -7.84 -3.81
N VAL A 82 9.13 -8.53 -4.85
CA VAL A 82 8.99 -9.99 -4.83
C VAL A 82 10.35 -10.60 -5.17
N THR A 83 10.96 -11.26 -4.20
CA THR A 83 12.31 -11.84 -4.32
C THR A 83 12.30 -13.36 -4.41
N ASP A 84 11.22 -13.99 -3.96
CA ASP A 84 10.97 -15.43 -4.08
C ASP A 84 9.47 -15.68 -4.29
N GLU A 85 9.06 -16.94 -4.38
CA GLU A 85 7.66 -17.33 -4.48
C GLU A 85 6.89 -16.92 -3.21
N VAL A 86 5.74 -16.30 -3.38
CA VAL A 86 4.86 -15.83 -2.29
C VAL A 86 3.54 -16.59 -2.36
N ASP A 87 3.19 -17.30 -1.29
CA ASP A 87 1.82 -17.79 -1.12
C ASP A 87 0.94 -16.64 -0.60
N LEU A 88 -0.08 -16.26 -1.35
CA LEU A 88 -0.99 -15.19 -0.95
C LEU A 88 -1.84 -15.58 0.26
N ALA A 89 -1.97 -16.86 0.60
CA ALA A 89 -2.67 -17.30 1.80
C ALA A 89 -1.98 -16.83 3.10
N ASP A 90 -0.69 -16.50 3.05
CA ASP A 90 0.04 -15.92 4.18
C ASP A 90 -0.31 -14.45 4.44
N ILE A 91 -0.99 -13.80 3.49
CA ILE A 91 -1.42 -12.40 3.60
C ILE A 91 -2.91 -12.35 3.86
N VAL A 92 -3.28 -12.14 5.12
CA VAL A 92 -4.68 -12.24 5.58
C VAL A 92 -5.25 -10.85 5.85
N LEU A 93 -6.22 -10.41 5.04
CA LEU A 93 -6.94 -9.16 5.25
C LEU A 93 -7.76 -9.20 6.54
N GLY A 94 -7.85 -8.08 7.26
CA GLY A 94 -8.50 -7.98 8.56
C GLY A 94 -7.66 -8.49 9.73
N SER A 95 -6.48 -9.09 9.47
CA SER A 95 -5.54 -9.48 10.52
C SER A 95 -4.96 -8.26 11.23
N ILE A 96 -4.64 -8.40 12.52
CA ILE A 96 -4.12 -7.33 13.36
C ILE A 96 -2.67 -7.61 13.73
N HIS A 97 -1.80 -6.68 13.41
CA HIS A 97 -0.37 -6.76 13.66
C HIS A 97 0.04 -5.75 14.74
N SER A 98 0.87 -6.20 15.68
CA SER A 98 1.45 -5.32 16.71
C SER A 98 2.79 -4.79 16.24
N ARG A 99 2.98 -3.47 16.33
CA ARG A 99 4.21 -2.82 15.94
C ARG A 99 4.70 -1.84 16.99
N THR A 100 5.96 -1.97 17.37
CA THR A 100 6.63 -1.02 18.25
C THR A 100 7.27 0.08 17.39
N ILE A 101 6.89 1.32 17.66
CA ILE A 101 7.39 2.54 17.00
C ILE A 101 8.22 3.31 18.00
N GLY A 102 9.42 3.74 17.59
CA GLY A 102 10.39 4.37 18.47
C GLY A 102 11.32 3.38 19.16
N SER A 103 12.12 3.84 20.10
CA SER A 103 13.10 3.06 20.82
C SER A 103 13.21 3.48 22.29
N GLY A 104 13.67 2.58 23.15
CA GLY A 104 13.87 2.83 24.59
C GLY A 104 12.55 3.14 25.32
N ALA A 105 12.59 4.03 26.30
CA ALA A 105 11.45 4.39 27.13
C ALA A 105 10.31 5.14 26.38
N SER A 106 10.59 5.63 25.18
CA SER A 106 9.62 6.31 24.32
C SER A 106 8.99 5.38 23.27
N ALA A 107 9.28 4.10 23.30
CA ALA A 107 8.70 3.12 22.38
C ALA A 107 7.20 2.94 22.66
N ILE A 108 6.38 3.07 21.62
CA ILE A 108 4.93 2.89 21.69
C ILE A 108 4.56 1.69 20.82
N THR A 109 3.80 0.75 21.39
CA THR A 109 3.24 -0.34 20.60
C THR A 109 1.88 0.06 20.05
N LYS A 110 1.75 0.05 18.73
CA LYS A 110 0.52 0.29 17.99
C LYS A 110 0.02 -1.03 17.42
N LYS A 111 -1.30 -1.17 17.32
CA LYS A 111 -1.94 -2.26 16.59
C LYS A 111 -2.49 -1.74 15.27
N ILE A 112 -2.26 -2.49 14.21
CA ILE A 112 -2.60 -2.09 12.84
C ILE A 112 -3.34 -3.24 12.19
N MET A 113 -4.53 -2.96 11.66
CA MET A 113 -5.31 -3.88 10.85
C MET A 113 -4.86 -3.82 9.40
N LEU A 114 -4.58 -4.96 8.79
CA LEU A 114 -4.28 -5.07 7.37
C LEU A 114 -5.58 -4.90 6.56
N THR A 115 -5.67 -3.86 5.73
CA THR A 115 -6.91 -3.53 5.01
C THR A 115 -6.82 -3.73 3.52
N THR A 116 -5.64 -3.58 2.94
CA THR A 116 -5.48 -3.63 1.47
C THR A 116 -4.18 -4.30 1.06
N VAL A 117 -4.27 -5.12 0.03
CA VAL A 117 -3.13 -5.72 -0.68
C VAL A 117 -3.27 -5.40 -2.16
N ALA A 118 -2.34 -4.62 -2.70
CA ALA A 118 -2.29 -4.31 -4.12
C ALA A 118 -1.08 -5.01 -4.75
N ILE A 119 -1.30 -5.78 -5.80
CA ILE A 119 -0.27 -6.52 -6.52
C ILE A 119 -0.27 -6.02 -7.96
N THR A 120 0.88 -5.58 -8.43
CA THR A 120 1.08 -5.19 -9.83
C THR A 120 2.06 -6.13 -10.48
N THR A 121 1.63 -6.77 -11.56
CA THR A 121 2.47 -7.60 -12.40
C THR A 121 2.43 -7.08 -13.84
N GLN A 122 3.58 -6.99 -14.47
CA GLN A 122 3.72 -6.45 -15.82
C GLN A 122 4.69 -7.28 -16.64
N ALA A 123 4.50 -7.32 -17.96
CA ALA A 123 5.50 -7.86 -18.86
C ALA A 123 6.78 -7.00 -18.78
N ASN A 124 7.92 -7.67 -18.60
CA ASN A 124 9.25 -7.07 -18.52
C ASN A 124 9.58 -6.27 -17.24
N ASN A 125 8.70 -6.24 -16.26
CA ASN A 125 8.97 -5.61 -14.96
C ASN A 125 8.82 -6.62 -13.82
N PRO A 126 9.66 -6.56 -12.78
CA PRO A 126 9.45 -7.34 -11.57
C PRO A 126 8.10 -6.99 -10.92
N PRO A 127 7.40 -7.96 -10.35
CA PRO A 127 6.16 -7.70 -9.64
C PRO A 127 6.42 -6.88 -8.36
N THR A 128 5.41 -6.09 -7.98
CA THR A 128 5.41 -5.33 -6.73
C THR A 128 4.16 -5.64 -5.92
N VAL A 129 4.31 -5.64 -4.60
CA VAL A 129 3.22 -5.82 -3.65
C VAL A 129 3.19 -4.63 -2.72
N THR A 130 2.04 -3.99 -2.57
CA THR A 130 1.82 -2.93 -1.59
C THR A 130 0.80 -3.40 -0.57
N ILE A 131 1.17 -3.38 0.70
CA ILE A 131 0.30 -3.74 1.81
C ILE A 131 0.01 -2.49 2.62
N SER A 132 -1.27 -2.22 2.87
CA SER A 132 -1.70 -1.05 3.62
C SER A 132 -2.67 -1.43 4.73
N GLY A 133 -2.76 -0.58 5.75
CA GLY A 133 -3.65 -0.80 6.87
C GLY A 133 -4.01 0.46 7.62
N VAL A 134 -4.72 0.29 8.72
CA VAL A 134 -5.17 1.37 9.59
C VAL A 134 -4.92 1.00 11.05
N GLU A 135 -4.54 1.99 11.84
CA GLU A 135 -4.40 1.83 13.29
C GLU A 135 -5.75 1.49 13.93
N VAL A 136 -5.72 0.55 14.86
CA VAL A 136 -6.87 0.10 15.64
C VAL A 136 -6.57 0.24 17.13
N GLU A 137 -7.57 0.07 18.00
CA GLU A 137 -7.40 0.16 19.45
C GLU A 137 -6.35 -0.82 19.98
N SER A 138 -5.68 -0.48 21.08
CA SER A 138 -4.59 -1.27 21.66
C SER A 138 -5.02 -2.67 22.11
N GLY A 139 -6.29 -2.84 22.46
CA GLY A 139 -6.90 -4.12 22.84
C GLY A 139 -7.45 -4.94 21.68
N ALA A 140 -7.37 -4.44 20.43
CA ALA A 140 -7.99 -5.09 19.28
C ALA A 140 -7.52 -6.52 19.07
N THR A 141 -8.51 -7.37 18.75
CA THR A 141 -8.31 -8.71 18.17
C THR A 141 -9.06 -8.77 16.86
N ALA A 142 -8.55 -9.52 15.89
CA ALA A 142 -9.25 -9.71 14.64
C ALA A 142 -10.60 -10.41 14.91
N LYS A 143 -11.71 -9.81 14.48
CA LYS A 143 -13.03 -10.42 14.60
C LYS A 143 -13.40 -11.20 13.35
N ARG A 144 -13.00 -10.69 12.21
CA ARG A 144 -13.21 -11.34 10.92
C ARG A 144 -12.00 -11.16 10.04
N THR A 145 -11.59 -12.24 9.40
CA THR A 145 -10.43 -12.27 8.51
C THR A 145 -10.81 -12.83 7.15
N TYR A 146 -10.03 -12.45 6.13
CA TYR A 146 -10.28 -12.86 4.75
C TYR A 146 -8.95 -13.32 4.13
N ALA A 147 -8.83 -14.62 3.92
CA ALA A 147 -7.66 -15.19 3.27
C ALA A 147 -7.70 -14.94 1.77
N LEU A 148 -6.55 -14.62 1.20
CA LEU A 148 -6.34 -14.59 -0.22
C LEU A 148 -5.98 -16.02 -0.70
N ALA A 149 -6.03 -16.22 -2.01
CA ALA A 149 -5.58 -17.49 -2.61
C ALA A 149 -4.81 -17.19 -3.89
N GLY A 150 -3.76 -17.95 -4.11
CA GLY A 150 -2.91 -17.84 -5.29
C GLY A 150 -1.45 -17.74 -4.95
N THR A 151 -0.62 -17.81 -5.98
CA THR A 151 0.84 -17.78 -5.86
C THR A 151 1.41 -16.70 -6.76
N LEU A 152 2.29 -15.86 -6.20
CA LEU A 152 3.01 -14.84 -6.93
C LEU A 152 4.48 -15.25 -7.07
N THR A 153 5.01 -15.22 -8.28
CA THR A 153 6.41 -15.56 -8.54
C THR A 153 7.24 -14.35 -8.95
N PRO A 154 8.55 -14.31 -8.65
CA PRO A 154 9.43 -13.17 -8.96
C PRO A 154 9.80 -13.12 -10.45
N ARG A 155 8.81 -13.22 -11.34
CA ARG A 155 9.02 -13.23 -12.80
C ARG A 155 8.53 -11.94 -13.41
N SER A 156 9.30 -11.38 -14.33
CA SER A 156 8.92 -10.22 -15.13
C SER A 156 7.89 -10.60 -16.22
N LYS A 157 6.73 -11.08 -15.77
CA LYS A 157 5.56 -11.43 -16.59
C LYS A 157 4.31 -10.93 -15.90
N ALA A 158 3.32 -10.51 -16.67
CA ALA A 158 1.99 -10.30 -16.13
C ALA A 158 1.40 -11.62 -15.65
N GLN A 159 1.00 -11.70 -14.38
CA GLN A 159 0.50 -12.91 -13.72
C GLN A 159 -0.88 -12.65 -13.15
N ASP A 160 -1.84 -13.45 -13.52
CA ASP A 160 -3.13 -13.53 -12.84
C ASP A 160 -3.00 -14.44 -11.62
N VAL A 161 -2.58 -13.87 -10.52
CA VAL A 161 -2.27 -14.59 -9.27
C VAL A 161 -3.50 -15.22 -8.61
N CYS A 162 -4.69 -14.67 -8.90
CA CYS A 162 -5.95 -15.14 -8.32
C CYS A 162 -6.75 -16.07 -9.26
N GLY A 163 -6.27 -16.30 -10.48
CA GLY A 163 -6.96 -17.13 -11.45
C GLY A 163 -8.32 -16.59 -11.89
N ALA A 164 -8.43 -15.25 -12.04
CA ALA A 164 -9.68 -14.60 -12.40
C ALA A 164 -10.03 -14.74 -13.89
N PHE A 165 -9.03 -14.88 -14.75
CA PHE A 165 -9.19 -14.84 -16.19
C PHE A 165 -8.65 -16.07 -16.91
N THR A 166 -9.27 -16.34 -18.06
CA THR A 166 -8.68 -17.16 -19.12
C THR A 166 -8.43 -16.25 -20.32
N ALA A 167 -7.23 -16.28 -20.88
CA ALA A 167 -6.87 -15.49 -22.04
C ALA A 167 -6.29 -16.35 -23.16
N SER A 168 -6.62 -16.03 -24.41
CA SER A 168 -6.06 -16.64 -25.61
C SER A 168 -4.78 -15.96 -26.10
N ALA A 169 -4.39 -14.85 -25.50
CA ALA A 169 -3.14 -14.15 -25.73
C ALA A 169 -2.49 -13.76 -24.40
N ASN A 170 -1.26 -13.24 -24.45
CA ASN A 170 -0.52 -12.88 -23.25
C ASN A 170 -1.01 -11.58 -22.63
N PHE A 171 -1.15 -11.58 -21.32
CA PHE A 171 -1.35 -10.34 -20.57
C PHE A 171 -0.10 -9.46 -20.62
N THR A 172 -0.29 -8.15 -20.75
CA THR A 172 0.76 -7.15 -20.66
C THR A 172 0.86 -6.56 -19.25
N GLN A 173 -0.28 -6.47 -18.57
CA GLN A 173 -0.36 -6.00 -17.19
C GLN A 173 -1.54 -6.63 -16.48
N ILE A 174 -1.36 -6.96 -15.20
CA ILE A 174 -2.43 -7.34 -14.29
C ILE A 174 -2.22 -6.60 -12.97
N ASN A 175 -3.27 -5.93 -12.51
CA ASN A 175 -3.36 -5.30 -11.20
C ASN A 175 -4.40 -6.06 -10.39
N THR A 176 -3.99 -6.60 -9.25
CA THR A 176 -4.87 -7.25 -8.29
C THR A 176 -4.97 -6.36 -7.06
N ASN A 177 -6.18 -5.99 -6.66
CA ASN A 177 -6.46 -5.23 -5.47
C ASN A 177 -7.41 -6.02 -4.58
N ALA A 178 -6.92 -6.48 -3.44
CA ALA A 178 -7.72 -7.14 -2.42
C ALA A 178 -7.90 -6.18 -1.25
N ALA A 179 -9.12 -5.98 -0.79
CA ALA A 179 -9.43 -5.02 0.25
C ALA A 179 -10.57 -5.48 1.15
N VAL A 180 -10.57 -4.99 2.39
CA VAL A 180 -11.69 -5.03 3.33
C VAL A 180 -12.09 -3.61 3.71
N ASP A 181 -13.35 -3.42 4.10
CA ASP A 181 -13.84 -2.14 4.62
C ASP A 181 -13.57 -2.09 6.14
N PRO A 182 -12.62 -1.27 6.61
CA PRO A 182 -12.35 -1.14 8.03
C PRO A 182 -13.42 -0.25 8.68
N HIS A 183 -13.94 -0.71 9.81
CA HIS A 183 -14.83 0.07 10.67
C HIS A 183 -14.07 0.41 11.96
N VAL A 184 -13.48 1.62 12.02
CA VAL A 184 -12.74 2.10 13.18
C VAL A 184 -13.50 3.25 13.81
N GLN A 185 -13.94 3.07 15.05
CA GLN A 185 -14.53 4.14 15.85
C GLN A 185 -13.42 4.83 16.64
N THR A 186 -13.46 6.15 16.69
CA THR A 186 -12.49 6.97 17.42
C THR A 186 -13.17 7.87 18.43
N VAL A 187 -12.53 8.08 19.59
CA VAL A 187 -12.92 9.07 20.59
C VAL A 187 -11.70 9.95 20.85
N GLY A 188 -11.86 11.27 20.62
CA GLY A 188 -10.74 12.21 20.70
C GLY A 188 -9.60 11.86 19.75
N GLY A 189 -9.91 11.24 18.60
CA GLY A 189 -8.91 10.79 17.62
C GLY A 189 -8.15 9.51 18.00
N VAL A 190 -8.50 8.85 19.09
CA VAL A 190 -7.93 7.57 19.50
C VAL A 190 -8.87 6.44 19.09
N PRO A 191 -8.41 5.39 18.38
CA PRO A 191 -9.24 4.23 18.07
C PRO A 191 -9.73 3.53 19.35
N VAL A 192 -11.04 3.27 19.45
CA VAL A 192 -11.68 2.64 20.63
C VAL A 192 -12.45 1.37 20.28
N ALA A 193 -12.77 1.17 19.01
CA ALA A 193 -13.36 -0.07 18.52
C ALA A 193 -13.03 -0.25 17.03
N SER A 194 -12.84 -1.47 16.61
CA SER A 194 -12.52 -1.80 15.22
C SER A 194 -13.14 -3.12 14.78
N ASP A 195 -13.49 -3.19 13.50
CA ASP A 195 -13.94 -4.40 12.81
C ASP A 195 -13.60 -4.28 11.32
N ALA A 196 -13.70 -5.39 10.59
CA ALA A 196 -13.55 -5.43 9.14
C ALA A 196 -14.73 -6.15 8.50
N SER A 197 -15.21 -5.63 7.39
CA SER A 197 -16.29 -6.25 6.63
C SER A 197 -16.02 -6.19 5.12
N HIS A 198 -16.88 -6.85 4.34
CA HIS A 198 -16.91 -6.75 2.87
C HIS A 198 -15.57 -7.01 2.18
N GLY A 199 -14.94 -8.14 2.49
CA GLY A 199 -13.73 -8.57 1.77
C GLY A 199 -14.02 -8.72 0.27
N ARG A 200 -13.20 -8.09 -0.58
CA ARG A 200 -13.32 -8.19 -2.04
C ARG A 200 -11.96 -8.27 -2.71
N ILE A 201 -11.92 -8.91 -3.86
CA ILE A 201 -10.79 -8.88 -4.78
C ILE A 201 -11.28 -8.29 -6.09
N GLU A 202 -10.53 -7.32 -6.60
CA GLU A 202 -10.69 -6.77 -7.94
C GLU A 202 -9.41 -7.03 -8.72
N VAL A 203 -9.54 -7.62 -9.90
CA VAL A 203 -8.41 -7.90 -10.80
C VAL A 203 -8.67 -7.18 -12.11
N GLN A 204 -7.76 -6.31 -12.48
CA GLN A 204 -7.78 -5.59 -13.76
C GLN A 204 -6.67 -6.15 -14.64
N ALA A 205 -7.02 -6.59 -15.83
CA ALA A 205 -6.09 -7.16 -16.79
C ALA A 205 -6.09 -6.37 -18.10
N THR A 206 -4.91 -6.17 -18.66
CA THR A 206 -4.69 -5.64 -20.00
C THR A 206 -3.94 -6.68 -20.82
N MET A 207 -4.36 -6.87 -22.05
CA MET A 207 -3.81 -7.82 -22.99
C MET A 207 -3.56 -7.13 -24.33
N THR A 208 -2.42 -7.40 -24.94
CA THR A 208 -2.13 -6.99 -26.32
C THR A 208 -2.24 -8.20 -27.22
N ASP A 209 -3.04 -8.09 -28.27
CA ASP A 209 -3.29 -9.14 -29.22
C ASP A 209 -2.87 -8.73 -30.65
N PRO A 210 -1.74 -9.23 -31.14
CA PRO A 210 -1.26 -8.90 -32.48
C PRO A 210 -2.10 -9.52 -33.61
N THR A 211 -2.95 -10.51 -33.30
CA THR A 211 -3.76 -11.21 -34.30
C THR A 211 -5.20 -10.70 -34.38
N GLY A 212 -5.63 -9.94 -33.39
CA GLY A 212 -7.02 -9.45 -33.27
C GLY A 212 -8.05 -10.50 -32.85
N ASN A 213 -7.63 -11.74 -32.63
CA ASN A 213 -8.50 -12.87 -32.29
C ASN A 213 -8.48 -13.26 -30.80
N GLY A 214 -7.64 -12.60 -29.99
CA GLY A 214 -7.54 -12.86 -28.57
C GLY A 214 -8.82 -12.47 -27.81
N ALA A 215 -9.11 -13.17 -26.74
CA ALA A 215 -10.23 -12.88 -25.85
C ALA A 215 -9.80 -13.02 -24.39
N ILE A 216 -10.39 -12.21 -23.54
CA ILE A 216 -10.31 -12.35 -22.07
C ILE A 216 -11.69 -12.80 -21.60
N THR A 217 -11.75 -13.94 -20.94
CA THR A 217 -12.99 -14.50 -20.38
C THR A 217 -12.83 -14.81 -18.90
N ALA A 218 -13.95 -14.98 -18.21
CA ALA A 218 -13.93 -15.46 -16.84
C ALA A 218 -13.34 -16.87 -16.75
N ALA A 219 -12.48 -17.10 -15.77
CA ALA A 219 -12.10 -18.46 -15.40
C ALA A 219 -13.29 -19.15 -14.69
N ASN A 220 -13.71 -20.33 -15.19
CA ASN A 220 -14.91 -21.02 -14.72
C ASN A 220 -14.87 -21.45 -13.23
N ALA A 221 -13.69 -21.51 -12.62
CA ALA A 221 -13.48 -22.04 -11.26
C ALA A 221 -13.28 -20.96 -10.18
N GLY A 222 -13.12 -19.70 -10.55
CA GLY A 222 -12.65 -18.65 -9.62
C GLY A 222 -13.73 -17.95 -8.82
N GLY A 223 -15.01 -18.08 -9.19
CA GLY A 223 -16.11 -17.33 -8.56
C GLY A 223 -16.05 -15.81 -8.82
N PHE A 224 -15.34 -15.40 -9.86
CA PHE A 224 -15.26 -14.01 -10.30
C PHE A 224 -16.38 -13.65 -11.26
N THR A 225 -16.88 -12.41 -11.13
CA THR A 225 -17.72 -11.77 -12.14
C THR A 225 -16.81 -10.92 -13.02
N VAL A 226 -16.78 -11.19 -14.32
CA VAL A 226 -15.90 -10.50 -15.28
C VAL A 226 -16.69 -9.56 -16.15
N THR A 227 -16.19 -8.32 -16.27
CA THR A 227 -16.64 -7.34 -17.25
C THR A 227 -15.47 -7.05 -18.19
N ALA A 228 -15.64 -7.39 -19.47
CA ALA A 228 -14.64 -7.09 -20.49
C ALA A 228 -15.00 -5.78 -21.19
N SER A 229 -14.00 -4.93 -21.41
CA SER A 229 -14.13 -3.75 -22.27
C SER A 229 -14.15 -4.16 -23.74
N PRO A 230 -14.81 -3.38 -24.62
CA PRO A 230 -14.67 -3.53 -26.07
C PRO A 230 -13.18 -3.49 -26.45
N ALA A 231 -12.85 -4.15 -27.55
CA ALA A 231 -11.51 -4.08 -28.11
C ALA A 231 -11.24 -2.63 -28.59
N GLU A 232 -10.11 -2.09 -28.12
CA GLU A 232 -9.60 -0.82 -28.65
C GLU A 232 -8.58 -1.11 -29.74
N THR A 233 -8.82 -0.57 -30.93
CA THR A 233 -7.87 -0.61 -32.03
C THR A 233 -7.15 0.71 -32.11
N ASP A 234 -5.83 0.68 -31.99
CA ASP A 234 -5.00 1.80 -32.37
C ASP A 234 -4.78 1.70 -33.89
N PRO A 235 -5.26 2.67 -34.69
CA PRO A 235 -5.11 2.63 -36.15
C PRO A 235 -3.66 2.67 -36.61
N ASP A 236 -2.75 3.16 -35.76
CA ASP A 236 -1.31 3.23 -36.05
C ASP A 236 -0.52 2.02 -35.49
N ALA A 237 -1.16 1.18 -34.66
CA ALA A 237 -0.56 -0.01 -34.10
C ALA A 237 -1.09 -1.28 -34.79
N ASN A 238 -0.19 -2.19 -35.08
CA ASN A 238 -0.54 -3.50 -35.66
C ASN A 238 -1.05 -4.49 -34.60
N TYR A 239 -1.76 -3.99 -33.54
CA TYR A 239 -2.29 -4.83 -32.48
C TYR A 239 -3.58 -4.25 -31.89
N ILE A 240 -4.34 -5.11 -31.25
CA ILE A 240 -5.56 -4.73 -30.52
C ILE A 240 -5.27 -4.84 -29.03
N THR A 241 -5.60 -3.78 -28.28
CA THR A 241 -5.57 -3.83 -26.81
C THR A 241 -6.96 -4.20 -26.27
N ARG A 242 -6.99 -5.11 -25.31
CA ARG A 242 -8.18 -5.52 -24.61
C ARG A 242 -7.97 -5.35 -23.12
N ALA A 243 -9.01 -4.92 -22.41
CA ALA A 243 -9.02 -4.81 -20.96
C ALA A 243 -10.21 -5.57 -20.39
N ALA A 244 -10.06 -6.08 -19.18
CA ALA A 244 -11.13 -6.70 -18.43
C ALA A 244 -10.95 -6.43 -16.92
N THR A 245 -12.07 -6.35 -16.21
CA THR A 245 -12.10 -6.28 -14.75
C THR A 245 -12.86 -7.48 -14.22
N ALA A 246 -12.31 -8.15 -13.23
CA ALA A 246 -12.94 -9.26 -12.52
C ALA A 246 -13.11 -8.89 -11.06
N THR A 247 -14.26 -9.17 -10.49
CA THR A 247 -14.55 -8.90 -9.07
C THR A 247 -15.06 -10.16 -8.39
N LYS A 248 -14.56 -10.40 -7.18
CA LYS A 248 -15.00 -11.49 -6.30
C LYS A 248 -15.16 -10.97 -4.88
N TYR A 249 -16.23 -11.36 -4.22
CA TYR A 249 -16.39 -11.14 -2.77
C TYR A 249 -15.80 -12.32 -2.00
N LEU A 250 -15.08 -11.99 -0.94
CA LEU A 250 -14.48 -12.99 -0.07
C LEU A 250 -15.44 -13.39 1.06
N ILE A 251 -15.37 -14.64 1.45
CA ILE A 251 -16.09 -15.14 2.63
C ILE A 251 -15.17 -14.95 3.82
N GLY A 252 -15.60 -14.14 4.78
CA GLY A 252 -14.83 -13.92 6.00
C GLY A 252 -14.94 -15.10 6.96
N THR A 253 -13.82 -15.42 7.60
CA THR A 253 -13.77 -16.38 8.71
C THR A 253 -13.83 -15.59 10.01
N GLU A 254 -14.75 -15.95 10.90
CA GLU A 254 -14.80 -15.39 12.26
C GLU A 254 -13.60 -15.94 13.04
N ALA A 255 -12.92 -15.06 13.78
CA ALA A 255 -11.87 -15.48 14.70
C ALA A 255 -12.53 -16.03 15.98
N GLU A 256 -12.14 -17.22 16.38
CA GLU A 256 -12.56 -17.84 17.64
C GLU A 256 -11.93 -17.17 18.87
#